data_22a5534de4fcf72c283e1f17c2c1f597
#
_entry.id   22a5534de4fcf72c283e1f17c2c1f597
#
_cell.length_a   1.000
_cell.length_b   1.000
_cell.length_c   1.000
_cell.angle_alpha   90.00
_cell.angle_beta   90.00
_cell.angle_gamma   90.00
#
_symmetry.space_group_name_H-M   'P 1'
#
loop_
_entity.id
_entity.type
_entity.pdbx_description
1 polymer ?
#
loop_
_entity_poly.entity_id
_entity_poly.type
_entity_poly.pdbx_seq_one_letter_code
_entity_poly.pdbx_strand_id
1 'polypeptide(L)'
;QGLALGGGGRSDDLAEIMGARTVPAVGAALGVERVIEVLKQRGIKARSDTKSKIFLIQLGPAAKKKSLILVEELRKIGVPVAQSLSRDSLRSQLNIVMKLRIPLAVILGQKEALDGTIALRNMETGVQETLPFDKFIGTIKARLKEIS
;
A
#
# COMPACT_ATOMS: atom_id res chain seq x y z
N GLN A 1 27.73 4.54 -24.24
CA GLN A 1 27.94 5.04 -22.86
C GLN A 1 26.65 4.89 -22.10
N GLY A 2 26.63 3.97 -21.11
CA GLY A 2 25.44 3.72 -20.28
C GLY A 2 25.17 4.90 -19.37
N LEU A 3 23.96 5.46 -19.46
CA LEU A 3 23.51 6.49 -18.53
C LEU A 3 23.24 5.86 -17.16
N ALA A 4 23.68 6.52 -16.08
CA ALA A 4 23.41 6.05 -14.73
C ALA A 4 21.92 5.88 -14.46
N LEU A 5 21.53 4.78 -13.84
CA LEU A 5 20.13 4.50 -13.44
C LEU A 5 19.74 5.27 -12.18
N GLY A 6 20.73 5.59 -11.35
CA GLY A 6 20.57 6.37 -10.14
C GLY A 6 21.92 6.74 -9.56
N GLY A 7 21.92 7.65 -8.64
CA GLY A 7 23.11 8.07 -7.91
C GLY A 7 22.70 8.76 -6.61
N GLY A 8 23.65 8.84 -5.70
CA GLY A 8 23.44 9.50 -4.43
C GLY A 8 24.71 9.49 -3.61
N GLY A 9 24.66 10.13 -2.46
CA GLY A 9 25.79 10.22 -1.56
C GLY A 9 25.46 10.90 -0.25
N ARG A 10 26.46 10.94 0.61
CA ARG A 10 26.45 11.66 1.86
C ARG A 10 27.01 13.08 1.62
N SER A 11 26.36 14.09 2.15
CA SER A 11 26.65 15.51 1.92
C SER A 11 26.55 16.30 3.23
N ASP A 12 27.33 15.95 4.24
CA ASP A 12 27.24 16.54 5.58
C ASP A 12 27.60 18.03 5.58
N ASP A 13 28.49 18.46 4.67
CA ASP A 13 28.98 19.83 4.60
C ASP A 13 28.12 20.74 3.71
N LEU A 14 27.10 20.20 3.05
CA LEU A 14 26.29 20.95 2.09
C LEU A 14 25.58 22.15 2.73
N ALA A 15 25.04 21.99 3.92
CA ALA A 15 24.35 23.06 4.64
C ALA A 15 25.32 24.16 5.05
N GLU A 16 26.55 23.83 5.45
CA GLU A 16 27.61 24.76 5.82
C GLU A 16 28.10 25.56 4.60
N ILE A 17 28.30 24.92 3.47
CA ILE A 17 28.62 25.56 2.19
C ILE A 17 27.54 26.58 1.78
N MET A 18 26.28 26.30 2.12
CA MET A 18 25.14 27.19 1.86
C MET A 18 24.95 28.26 2.95
N GLY A 19 25.87 28.39 3.92
CA GLY A 19 25.83 29.42 4.97
C GLY A 19 24.95 29.09 6.17
N ALA A 20 24.54 27.82 6.34
CA ALA A 20 23.81 27.34 7.50
C ALA A 20 24.74 26.57 8.45
N ARG A 21 24.18 26.10 9.59
CA ARG A 21 24.93 25.19 10.47
C ARG A 21 25.10 23.81 9.82
N THR A 22 26.18 23.12 10.14
CA THR A 22 26.45 21.76 9.70
C THR A 22 25.28 20.81 10.07
N VAL A 23 24.73 20.14 9.06
CA VAL A 23 23.63 19.17 9.21
C VAL A 23 23.98 17.93 8.41
N PRO A 24 24.12 16.76 9.05
CA PRO A 24 24.35 15.51 8.31
C PRO A 24 23.22 15.27 7.31
N ALA A 25 23.60 15.03 6.05
CA ALA A 25 22.65 14.82 4.98
C ALA A 25 23.04 13.63 4.10
N VAL A 26 22.04 12.92 3.62
CA VAL A 26 22.19 11.87 2.61
C VAL A 26 21.06 12.01 1.60
N GLY A 27 21.39 11.84 0.33
CA GLY A 27 20.40 11.91 -0.73
C GLY A 27 20.68 10.92 -1.83
N ALA A 28 19.62 10.51 -2.51
CA ALA A 28 19.71 9.68 -3.71
C ALA A 28 18.62 10.08 -4.71
N ALA A 29 18.94 9.93 -5.99
CA ALA A 29 18.02 10.16 -7.09
C ALA A 29 18.04 8.94 -8.02
N LEU A 30 16.85 8.52 -8.49
CA LEU A 30 16.67 7.41 -9.40
C LEU A 30 15.95 7.89 -10.66
N GLY A 31 16.44 7.46 -11.83
CA GLY A 31 15.77 7.68 -13.11
C GLY A 31 14.73 6.61 -13.36
N VAL A 32 13.48 6.85 -12.95
CA VAL A 32 12.40 5.84 -13.04
C VAL A 32 12.20 5.38 -14.48
N GLU A 33 12.17 6.30 -15.45
CA GLU A 33 12.02 6.00 -16.86
C GLU A 33 13.17 5.13 -17.39
N ARG A 34 14.38 5.41 -16.98
CA ARG A 34 15.57 4.62 -17.35
C ARG A 34 15.52 3.22 -16.77
N VAL A 35 15.09 3.07 -15.53
CA VAL A 35 14.88 1.76 -14.91
C VAL A 35 13.83 0.96 -15.69
N ILE A 36 12.71 1.58 -16.04
CA ILE A 36 11.64 0.94 -16.86
C ILE A 36 12.19 0.50 -18.22
N GLU A 37 12.98 1.35 -18.87
CA GLU A 37 13.59 1.03 -20.16
C GLU A 37 14.51 -0.18 -20.08
N VAL A 38 15.39 -0.24 -19.08
CA VAL A 38 16.26 -1.41 -18.85
C VAL A 38 15.45 -2.66 -18.53
N LEU A 39 14.38 -2.57 -17.75
CA LEU A 39 13.51 -3.69 -17.48
C LEU A 39 12.85 -4.23 -18.75
N LYS A 40 12.37 -3.32 -19.63
CA LYS A 40 11.81 -3.68 -20.95
C LYS A 40 12.85 -4.37 -21.83
N GLN A 41 14.07 -3.84 -21.92
CA GLN A 41 15.16 -4.44 -22.71
C GLN A 41 15.53 -5.85 -22.20
N ARG A 42 15.41 -6.09 -20.90
CA ARG A 42 15.63 -7.41 -20.28
C ARG A 42 14.41 -8.34 -20.38
N GLY A 43 13.34 -7.93 -21.04
CA GLY A 43 12.11 -8.72 -21.17
C GLY A 43 11.33 -8.89 -19.86
N ILE A 44 11.65 -8.11 -18.81
CA ILE A 44 10.96 -8.16 -17.53
C ILE A 44 9.63 -7.43 -17.69
N LYS A 45 8.55 -8.18 -17.63
CA LYS A 45 7.18 -7.63 -17.66
C LYS A 45 6.70 -7.34 -16.25
N ALA A 46 6.03 -6.21 -16.06
CA ALA A 46 5.30 -5.95 -14.82
C ALA A 46 4.22 -7.03 -14.64
N ARG A 47 4.10 -7.56 -13.43
CA ARG A 47 2.98 -8.44 -13.09
C ARG A 47 1.71 -7.58 -12.98
N SER A 48 1.02 -7.37 -14.10
CA SER A 48 -0.21 -6.57 -14.14
C SER A 48 -1.48 -7.38 -13.85
N ASP A 49 -1.39 -8.72 -13.80
CA ASP A 49 -2.57 -9.59 -13.84
C ASP A 49 -3.03 -10.17 -12.50
N THR A 50 -2.42 -9.80 -11.40
CA THR A 50 -3.00 -10.15 -10.09
C THR A 50 -4.13 -9.19 -9.78
N LYS A 51 -5.34 -9.52 -10.22
CA LYS A 51 -6.55 -8.82 -9.80
C LYS A 51 -6.58 -8.85 -8.27
N SER A 52 -6.56 -7.68 -7.67
CA SER A 52 -6.68 -7.57 -6.21
C SER A 52 -8.03 -8.14 -5.77
N LYS A 53 -8.01 -9.08 -4.85
CA LYS A 53 -9.22 -9.64 -4.24
C LYS A 53 -9.65 -8.87 -2.99
N ILE A 54 -8.79 -7.97 -2.53
CA ILE A 54 -8.98 -7.15 -1.34
C ILE A 54 -8.80 -5.68 -1.69
N PHE A 55 -9.67 -4.85 -1.17
CA PHE A 55 -9.50 -3.39 -1.17
C PHE A 55 -9.42 -2.89 0.27
N LEU A 56 -8.37 -2.14 0.58
CA LEU A 56 -8.17 -1.54 1.89
C LEU A 56 -8.73 -0.11 1.90
N ILE A 57 -9.79 0.07 2.66
CA ILE A 57 -10.43 1.36 2.95
C ILE A 57 -9.83 1.91 4.22
N GLN A 58 -9.38 3.16 4.19
CA GLN A 58 -8.71 3.81 5.30
C GLN A 58 -9.32 5.19 5.57
N LEU A 59 -9.72 5.44 6.81
CA LEU A 59 -10.44 6.66 7.19
C LEU A 59 -9.70 7.37 8.34
N GLY A 60 -9.11 8.51 8.01
CA GLY A 60 -8.36 9.34 8.94
C GLY A 60 -6.87 8.97 9.11
N PRO A 61 -6.09 9.85 9.75
CA PRO A 61 -4.62 9.74 9.83
C PRO A 61 -4.13 8.48 10.54
N ALA A 62 -4.76 8.09 11.65
CA ALA A 62 -4.38 6.89 12.41
C ALA A 62 -4.58 5.62 11.58
N ALA A 63 -5.71 5.53 10.87
CA ALA A 63 -6.00 4.43 9.97
C ALA A 63 -5.01 4.37 8.81
N LYS A 64 -4.66 5.50 8.20
CA LYS A 64 -3.64 5.59 7.13
C LYS A 64 -2.29 5.06 7.59
N LYS A 65 -1.85 5.41 8.79
CA LYS A 65 -0.59 4.90 9.36
C LYS A 65 -0.61 3.39 9.58
N LYS A 66 -1.67 2.87 10.21
CA LYS A 66 -1.84 1.41 10.44
C LYS A 66 -2.03 0.62 9.16
N SER A 67 -2.67 1.20 8.14
CA SER A 67 -2.88 0.55 6.85
C SER A 67 -1.58 0.17 6.14
N LEU A 68 -0.50 0.94 6.33
CA LEU A 68 0.81 0.61 5.75
C LEU A 68 1.36 -0.71 6.30
N ILE A 69 1.21 -0.95 7.60
CA ILE A 69 1.63 -2.20 8.24
C ILE A 69 0.81 -3.36 7.66
N LEU A 70 -0.50 -3.18 7.55
CA LEU A 70 -1.41 -4.20 7.03
C LEU A 70 -1.12 -4.58 5.58
N VAL A 71 -0.86 -3.58 4.73
CA VAL A 71 -0.47 -3.80 3.34
C VAL A 71 0.82 -4.62 3.26
N GLU A 72 1.82 -4.30 4.09
CA GLU A 72 3.08 -5.03 4.10
C GLU A 72 2.91 -6.47 4.57
N GLU A 73 2.08 -6.72 5.59
CA GLU A 73 1.77 -8.09 6.04
C GLU A 73 1.05 -8.89 4.95
N LEU A 74 0.07 -8.30 4.26
CA LEU A 74 -0.62 -8.95 3.14
C LEU A 74 0.34 -9.21 1.97
N ARG A 75 1.24 -8.27 1.69
CA ARG A 75 2.28 -8.44 0.67
C ARG A 75 3.22 -9.61 0.98
N LYS A 76 3.66 -9.75 2.24
CA LYS A 76 4.52 -10.87 2.68
C LYS A 76 3.89 -12.24 2.45
N ILE A 77 2.57 -12.33 2.54
CA ILE A 77 1.83 -13.58 2.29
C ILE A 77 1.34 -13.73 0.84
N GLY A 78 1.78 -12.83 -0.07
CA GLY A 78 1.47 -12.89 -1.49
C GLY A 78 0.04 -12.48 -1.86
N VAL A 79 -0.66 -11.76 -0.97
CA VAL A 79 -2.04 -11.29 -1.23
C VAL A 79 -2.00 -9.88 -1.81
N PRO A 80 -2.42 -9.71 -3.07
CA PRO A 80 -2.48 -8.39 -3.71
C PRO A 80 -3.62 -7.56 -3.14
N VAL A 81 -3.30 -6.32 -2.74
CA VAL A 81 -4.23 -5.38 -2.12
C VAL A 81 -4.32 -4.12 -2.97
N ALA A 82 -5.54 -3.68 -3.26
CA ALA A 82 -5.80 -2.36 -3.81
C ALA A 82 -6.14 -1.36 -2.69
N GLN A 83 -5.79 -0.12 -2.87
CA GLN A 83 -6.14 0.98 -1.96
C GLN A 83 -6.21 2.31 -2.72
N SER A 84 -6.87 3.29 -2.13
CA SER A 84 -6.88 4.67 -2.65
C SER A 84 -6.29 5.60 -1.61
N LEU A 85 -5.16 6.23 -1.95
CA LEU A 85 -4.50 7.20 -1.06
C LEU A 85 -5.09 8.61 -1.17
N SER A 86 -5.81 8.90 -2.26
CA SER A 86 -6.36 10.23 -2.58
C SER A 86 -7.81 10.43 -2.13
N ARG A 87 -8.48 9.40 -1.64
CA ARG A 87 -9.89 9.47 -1.21
C ARG A 87 -10.00 9.25 0.28
N ASP A 88 -10.69 10.15 0.96
CA ASP A 88 -10.81 10.17 2.43
C ASP A 88 -12.18 9.72 2.94
N SER A 89 -13.23 9.73 2.11
CA SER A 89 -14.57 9.30 2.55
C SER A 89 -14.83 7.81 2.29
N LEU A 90 -15.53 7.15 3.22
CA LEU A 90 -15.95 5.76 3.08
C LEU A 90 -16.73 5.54 1.77
N ARG A 91 -17.70 6.42 1.48
CA ARG A 91 -18.54 6.33 0.29
C ARG A 91 -17.73 6.37 -1.01
N SER A 92 -16.75 7.28 -1.09
CA SER A 92 -15.92 7.40 -2.29
C SER A 92 -15.03 6.18 -2.50
N GLN A 93 -14.49 5.59 -1.42
CA GLN A 93 -13.67 4.39 -1.50
C GLN A 93 -14.51 3.16 -1.81
N LEU A 94 -15.70 2.97 -1.22
CA LEU A 94 -16.62 1.89 -1.57
C LEU A 94 -17.05 1.95 -3.04
N ASN A 95 -17.26 3.13 -3.60
CA ASN A 95 -17.55 3.28 -5.04
C ASN A 95 -16.40 2.77 -5.92
N ILE A 96 -15.15 2.94 -5.49
CA ILE A 96 -13.98 2.38 -6.19
C ILE A 96 -13.99 0.85 -6.09
N VAL A 97 -14.25 0.29 -4.90
CA VAL A 97 -14.34 -1.18 -4.70
C VAL A 97 -15.36 -1.79 -5.67
N MET A 98 -16.55 -1.19 -5.75
CA MET A 98 -17.61 -1.65 -6.67
C MET A 98 -17.19 -1.55 -8.14
N LYS A 99 -16.58 -0.44 -8.56
CA LYS A 99 -16.09 -0.26 -9.94
C LYS A 99 -15.02 -1.29 -10.31
N LEU A 100 -14.14 -1.61 -9.38
CA LEU A 100 -13.08 -2.60 -9.56
C LEU A 100 -13.57 -4.05 -9.41
N ARG A 101 -14.82 -4.25 -8.98
CA ARG A 101 -15.43 -5.55 -8.70
C ARG A 101 -14.58 -6.39 -7.73
N ILE A 102 -14.05 -5.75 -6.69
CA ILE A 102 -13.25 -6.42 -5.67
C ILE A 102 -14.21 -7.04 -4.64
N PRO A 103 -14.11 -8.35 -4.36
CA PRO A 103 -15.10 -9.06 -3.53
C PRO A 103 -15.01 -8.73 -2.04
N LEU A 104 -13.84 -8.35 -1.53
CA LEU A 104 -13.62 -8.08 -0.12
C LEU A 104 -13.14 -6.65 0.12
N ALA A 105 -13.79 -5.93 1.02
CA ALA A 105 -13.34 -4.64 1.52
C ALA A 105 -12.89 -4.77 2.98
N VAL A 106 -11.67 -4.34 3.25
CA VAL A 106 -11.11 -4.22 4.60
C VAL A 106 -11.24 -2.76 5.00
N ILE A 107 -11.97 -2.48 6.07
CA ILE A 107 -12.26 -1.12 6.51
C ILE A 107 -11.51 -0.88 7.82
N LEU A 108 -10.68 0.14 7.80
CA LEU A 108 -9.93 0.61 8.93
C LEU A 108 -10.28 2.09 9.16
N GLY A 109 -11.14 2.35 10.11
CA GLY A 109 -11.49 3.69 10.56
C GLY A 109 -10.62 4.14 11.74
N GLN A 110 -10.88 5.33 12.22
CA GLN A 110 -10.13 5.88 13.36
C GLN A 110 -10.41 5.09 14.65
N LYS A 111 -11.66 4.66 14.85
CA LYS A 111 -12.07 3.82 15.98
C LYS A 111 -11.38 2.46 15.93
N GLU A 112 -11.50 1.77 14.81
CA GLU A 112 -10.86 0.47 14.59
C GLU A 112 -9.34 0.56 14.77
N ALA A 113 -8.74 1.65 14.30
CA ALA A 113 -7.31 1.89 14.49
C ALA A 113 -6.91 2.05 15.96
N LEU A 114 -7.76 2.64 16.81
CA LEU A 114 -7.51 2.78 18.25
C LEU A 114 -7.77 1.47 19.01
N ASP A 115 -8.87 0.82 18.68
CA ASP A 115 -9.34 -0.41 19.36
C ASP A 115 -8.54 -1.66 18.92
N GLY A 116 -7.65 -1.54 17.94
CA GLY A 116 -6.89 -2.68 17.42
C GLY A 116 -7.76 -3.69 16.66
N THR A 117 -8.81 -3.22 16.01
CA THR A 117 -9.75 -4.03 15.23
C THR A 117 -9.77 -3.65 13.76
N ILE A 118 -10.38 -4.49 12.94
CA ILE A 118 -10.56 -4.30 11.49
C ILE A 118 -11.97 -4.77 11.14
N ALA A 119 -12.68 -4.03 10.31
CA ALA A 119 -13.92 -4.50 9.73
C ALA A 119 -13.67 -5.14 8.35
N LEU A 120 -14.11 -6.36 8.18
CA LEU A 120 -14.08 -7.09 6.91
C LEU A 120 -15.48 -7.15 6.33
N ARG A 121 -15.67 -6.65 5.12
CA ARG A 121 -16.96 -6.64 4.42
C ARG A 121 -16.90 -7.43 3.13
N ASN A 122 -17.81 -8.37 3.00
CA ASN A 122 -18.08 -9.04 1.73
C ASN A 122 -18.93 -8.09 0.86
N MET A 123 -18.45 -7.78 -0.34
CA MET A 123 -19.09 -6.79 -1.22
C MET A 123 -20.28 -7.35 -1.99
N GLU A 124 -20.40 -8.67 -2.11
CA GLU A 124 -21.55 -9.34 -2.77
C GLU A 124 -22.72 -9.48 -1.83
N THR A 125 -22.49 -10.00 -0.61
CA THR A 125 -23.53 -10.25 0.38
C THR A 125 -23.83 -9.04 1.25
N GLY A 126 -22.91 -8.07 1.32
CA GLY A 126 -22.98 -6.92 2.21
C GLY A 126 -22.69 -7.24 3.69
N VAL A 127 -22.46 -8.52 4.03
CA VAL A 127 -22.13 -8.93 5.39
C VAL A 127 -20.81 -8.33 5.84
N GLN A 128 -20.80 -7.79 7.05
CA GLN A 128 -19.63 -7.18 7.66
C GLN A 128 -19.38 -7.79 9.03
N GLU A 129 -18.14 -8.14 9.29
CA GLU A 129 -17.67 -8.66 10.58
C GLU A 129 -16.50 -7.81 11.09
N THR A 130 -16.36 -7.72 12.40
CA THR A 130 -15.23 -7.03 13.05
C THR A 130 -14.29 -8.06 13.66
N LEU A 131 -13.02 -7.96 13.33
CA LEU A 131 -11.98 -8.89 13.73
C LEU A 131 -10.87 -8.17 14.49
N PRO A 132 -10.25 -8.79 15.51
CA PRO A 132 -9.00 -8.30 16.07
C PRO A 132 -7.89 -8.26 15.00
N PHE A 133 -7.01 -7.26 15.09
CA PHE A 133 -5.96 -7.03 14.10
C PHE A 133 -5.01 -8.24 13.98
N ASP A 134 -4.68 -8.89 15.08
CA ASP A 134 -3.81 -10.07 15.15
C ASP A 134 -4.39 -11.31 14.46
N LYS A 135 -5.73 -11.45 14.43
CA LYS A 135 -6.43 -12.58 13.79
C LYS A 135 -6.71 -12.36 12.30
N PHE A 136 -6.55 -11.12 11.82
CA PHE A 136 -6.94 -10.74 10.46
C PHE A 136 -6.23 -11.57 9.38
N ILE A 137 -4.92 -11.76 9.47
CA ILE A 137 -4.14 -12.47 8.44
C ILE A 137 -4.58 -13.94 8.31
N GLY A 138 -4.87 -14.59 9.41
CA GLY A 138 -5.40 -15.97 9.40
C GLY A 138 -6.78 -16.05 8.74
N THR A 139 -7.69 -15.15 9.13
CA THR A 139 -9.05 -15.09 8.61
C THR A 139 -9.07 -14.78 7.11
N ILE A 140 -8.28 -13.80 6.66
CA ILE A 140 -8.28 -13.42 5.25
C ILE A 140 -7.77 -14.53 4.34
N LYS A 141 -6.78 -15.32 4.79
CA LYS A 141 -6.31 -16.50 4.04
C LYS A 141 -7.42 -17.54 3.84
N ALA A 142 -8.24 -17.77 4.86
CA ALA A 142 -9.37 -18.69 4.77
C ALA A 142 -10.46 -18.17 3.80
N ARG A 143 -10.85 -16.91 3.95
CA ARG A 143 -11.85 -16.25 3.08
C ARG A 143 -11.44 -16.19 1.62
N LEU A 144 -10.17 -15.96 1.33
CA LEU A 144 -9.68 -15.93 -0.06
C LEU A 144 -9.71 -17.30 -0.75
N LYS A 145 -9.60 -18.39 0.01
CA LYS A 145 -9.76 -19.74 -0.52
C LYS A 145 -11.22 -20.04 -0.89
N GLU A 146 -12.18 -19.50 -0.14
CA GLU A 146 -13.62 -19.66 -0.42
C GLU A 146 -14.06 -18.90 -1.69
N ILE A 147 -13.36 -17.83 -2.05
CA ILE A 147 -13.66 -16.94 -3.20
C ILE A 147 -12.83 -17.31 -4.46
N SER A 148 -11.93 -18.26 -4.36
CA SER A 148 -11.08 -18.71 -5.47
C SER A 148 -11.74 -19.80 -6.25
#